data_8752782e7eb0288d3c993b58cf8c7f49
#
_entry.id   8752782e7eb0288d3c993b58cf8c7f49
#
_cell.length_a   1.000
_cell.length_b   1.000
_cell.length_c   1.000
_cell.angle_alpha   90.00
_cell.angle_beta   90.00
_cell.angle_gamma   90.00
#
_symmetry.space_group_name_H-M   'P 1'
#
loop_
_entity.id
_entity.type
_entity.pdbx_description
1 polymer ?
#
loop_
_entity_poly.entity_id
_entity_poly.type
_entity_poly.pdbx_seq_one_letter_code
_entity_poly.pdbx_strand_id
1 'polypeptide(L)'
;MKNLNINDNRQCLKNVKVGENVKIFNFVNAYDCEIGDNSKIGSFVEIQKNAKVGKNCKISSHTFICEGVTIKDNVFIGHNVSFINDKFPKAVNESGELQTEDDWKVTE
;
A
#
# COMPACT_ATOMS: atom_id res chain seq x y z
N MET A 1 16.44 4.26 -6.94
CA MET A 1 15.11 4.75 -6.54
C MET A 1 15.22 5.88 -5.54
N LYS A 2 14.32 6.81 -5.62
CA LYS A 2 14.26 7.93 -4.68
C LYS A 2 13.39 7.52 -3.49
N ASN A 3 13.82 7.91 -2.28
CA ASN A 3 13.07 7.62 -1.06
C ASN A 3 12.24 8.84 -0.65
N LEU A 4 10.93 8.65 -0.50
CA LEU A 4 10.02 9.73 -0.14
C LEU A 4 9.58 9.61 1.31
N ASN A 5 9.62 10.75 2.01
CA ASN A 5 9.08 10.93 3.35
C ASN A 5 8.33 12.25 3.37
N ILE A 6 7.00 12.18 3.34
CA ILE A 6 6.13 13.35 3.31
C ILE A 6 5.05 13.16 4.37
N ASN A 7 4.89 14.15 5.22
CA ASN A 7 3.83 14.15 6.22
C ASN A 7 3.21 15.55 6.27
N ASP A 8 2.15 15.73 5.51
CA ASP A 8 1.42 16.99 5.45
C ASP A 8 -0.10 16.74 5.41
N ASN A 9 -0.87 17.79 5.14
CA ASN A 9 -2.34 17.69 5.12
C ASN A 9 -2.89 16.89 3.94
N ARG A 10 -2.05 16.53 2.97
CA ARG A 10 -2.48 15.88 1.74
C ARG A 10 -1.92 14.47 1.58
N GLN A 11 -0.74 14.19 2.15
CA GLN A 11 -0.09 12.91 1.98
C GLN A 11 0.63 12.50 3.25
N CYS A 12 0.64 11.21 3.51
CA CYS A 12 1.47 10.62 4.53
C CYS A 12 2.29 9.50 3.88
N LEU A 13 3.53 9.82 3.55
CA LEU A 13 4.46 8.89 2.91
C LEU A 13 5.67 8.71 3.82
N LYS A 14 5.94 7.47 4.21
CA LYS A 14 7.06 7.16 5.07
C LYS A 14 7.89 6.07 4.45
N ASN A 15 9.15 6.35 4.12
CA ASN A 15 10.07 5.38 3.55
C ASN A 15 9.48 4.69 2.32
N VAL A 16 8.97 5.49 1.38
CA VAL A 16 8.42 5.03 0.11
C VAL A 16 9.46 5.20 -0.97
N LYS A 17 9.91 4.10 -1.55
CA LYS A 17 10.91 4.12 -2.63
C LYS A 17 10.20 4.21 -3.97
N VAL A 18 10.49 5.22 -4.74
CA VAL A 18 9.85 5.46 -6.03
C VAL A 18 10.87 5.51 -7.16
N GLY A 19 10.49 4.97 -8.30
CA GLY A 19 11.23 5.10 -9.53
C GLY A 19 11.04 6.48 -10.18
N GLU A 20 11.32 6.58 -11.47
CA GLU A 20 11.17 7.83 -12.21
C GLU A 20 9.73 8.04 -12.65
N ASN A 21 9.31 9.31 -12.70
CA ASN A 21 8.00 9.73 -13.20
C ASN A 21 6.82 9.11 -12.46
N VAL A 22 6.99 8.75 -11.20
CA VAL A 22 5.91 8.24 -10.37
C VAL A 22 5.02 9.41 -9.95
N LYS A 23 3.70 9.24 -10.09
CA LYS A 23 2.72 10.22 -9.63
C LYS A 23 1.92 9.65 -8.48
N ILE A 24 1.93 10.35 -7.37
CA ILE A 24 1.15 9.98 -6.17
C ILE A 24 0.21 11.14 -5.90
N PHE A 25 -1.08 10.90 -6.06
CA PHE A 25 -2.09 11.92 -5.86
C PHE A 25 -2.33 12.21 -4.38
N ASN A 26 -3.19 13.17 -4.08
CA ASN A 26 -3.44 13.59 -2.70
C ASN A 26 -4.14 12.49 -1.88
N PHE A 27 -3.95 12.55 -0.57
CA PHE A 27 -4.61 11.69 0.40
C PHE A 27 -4.22 10.22 0.29
N VAL A 28 -2.95 9.98 -0.03
CA VAL A 28 -2.36 8.65 -0.03
C VAL A 28 -1.62 8.42 1.28
N ASN A 29 -1.82 7.25 1.87
CA ASN A 29 -1.05 6.77 3.02
C ASN A 29 -0.23 5.57 2.58
N ALA A 30 1.08 5.72 2.50
CA ALA A 30 1.97 4.65 2.08
C ALA A 30 3.21 4.62 2.96
N TYR A 31 3.67 3.42 3.28
CA TYR A 31 4.85 3.27 4.12
C TYR A 31 5.61 1.99 3.82
N ASP A 32 6.93 2.08 3.89
CA ASP A 32 7.87 0.96 3.74
C ASP A 32 7.60 0.12 2.49
N CYS A 33 7.33 0.78 1.37
CA CYS A 33 6.95 0.10 0.12
C CYS A 33 7.75 0.64 -1.06
N GLU A 34 7.56 0.02 -2.22
CA GLU A 34 8.22 0.42 -3.46
C GLU A 34 7.21 0.62 -4.57
N ILE A 35 7.42 1.65 -5.39
CA ILE A 35 6.59 1.96 -6.55
C ILE A 35 7.50 2.17 -7.74
N GLY A 36 7.32 1.36 -8.77
CA GLY A 36 8.17 1.37 -9.96
C GLY A 36 7.90 2.54 -10.90
N ASP A 37 8.76 2.67 -11.91
CA ASP A 37 8.76 3.80 -12.86
C ASP A 37 7.41 3.99 -13.53
N ASN A 38 7.04 5.24 -13.75
CA ASN A 38 5.85 5.67 -14.50
C ASN A 38 4.51 5.22 -13.89
N SER A 39 4.51 4.68 -12.70
CA SER A 39 3.28 4.25 -12.05
C SER A 39 2.52 5.43 -11.46
N LYS A 40 1.19 5.30 -11.37
CA LYS A 40 0.31 6.32 -10.84
C LYS A 40 -0.51 5.75 -9.70
N ILE A 41 -0.51 6.46 -8.58
CA ILE A 41 -1.25 6.07 -7.38
C ILE A 41 -2.35 7.09 -7.16
N GLY A 42 -3.60 6.67 -7.29
CA GLY A 42 -4.76 7.54 -7.12
C GLY A 42 -5.01 7.97 -5.69
N SER A 43 -5.95 8.89 -5.52
CA SER A 43 -6.27 9.43 -4.20
C SER A 43 -6.94 8.38 -3.31
N PHE A 44 -6.77 8.54 -2.00
CA PHE A 44 -7.34 7.65 -0.99
C PHE A 44 -6.88 6.19 -1.13
N VAL A 45 -5.63 6.00 -1.56
CA VAL A 45 -4.99 4.69 -1.61
C VAL A 45 -4.13 4.51 -0.38
N GLU A 46 -4.17 3.31 0.20
CA GLU A 46 -3.23 2.93 1.25
C GLU A 46 -2.35 1.80 0.76
N ILE A 47 -1.03 1.94 0.96
CA ILE A 47 -0.04 0.92 0.60
C ILE A 47 0.78 0.61 1.83
N GLN A 48 0.71 -0.64 2.28
CA GLN A 48 1.37 -1.05 3.52
C GLN A 48 2.78 -1.57 3.29
N LYS A 49 3.47 -1.84 4.40
CA LYS A 49 4.89 -2.22 4.36
C LYS A 49 5.12 -3.49 3.54
N ASN A 50 6.28 -3.54 2.91
CA ASN A 50 6.72 -4.66 2.08
C ASN A 50 5.85 -4.90 0.85
N ALA A 51 4.93 -3.99 0.55
CA ALA A 51 4.20 -4.04 -0.71
C ALA A 51 5.09 -3.49 -1.84
N LYS A 52 4.90 -4.01 -3.03
CA LYS A 52 5.64 -3.59 -4.22
C LYS A 52 4.68 -3.37 -5.37
N VAL A 53 4.77 -2.21 -5.98
CA VAL A 53 4.07 -1.88 -7.22
C VAL A 53 5.11 -1.80 -8.33
N GLY A 54 4.89 -2.54 -9.38
CA GLY A 54 5.83 -2.58 -10.51
C GLY A 54 5.80 -1.32 -11.36
N LYS A 55 6.39 -1.40 -12.55
CA LYS A 55 6.47 -0.29 -13.49
C LYS A 55 5.19 -0.17 -14.31
N ASN A 56 4.87 1.04 -14.73
CA ASN A 56 3.74 1.31 -15.63
C ASN A 56 2.41 0.80 -15.08
N CYS A 57 2.22 0.87 -13.77
CA CYS A 57 0.99 0.47 -13.12
C CYS A 57 0.09 1.67 -12.90
N LYS A 58 -1.21 1.43 -12.86
CA LYS A 58 -2.19 2.43 -12.44
C LYS A 58 -3.01 1.85 -11.31
N ILE A 59 -2.91 2.45 -10.14
CA ILE A 59 -3.68 2.07 -8.97
C ILE A 59 -4.76 3.13 -8.79
N SER A 60 -6.00 2.76 -9.02
CA SER A 60 -7.10 3.71 -8.97
C SER A 60 -7.53 4.00 -7.54
N SER A 61 -8.29 5.07 -7.36
CA SER A 61 -8.64 5.59 -6.04
C SER A 61 -9.36 4.58 -5.15
N HIS A 62 -9.25 4.79 -3.84
CA HIS A 62 -9.92 3.98 -2.81
C HIS A 62 -9.48 2.51 -2.82
N THR A 63 -8.24 2.25 -3.18
CA THR A 63 -7.69 0.90 -3.21
C THR A 63 -6.81 0.67 -1.99
N PHE A 64 -6.90 -0.52 -1.43
CA PHE A 64 -6.08 -0.93 -0.30
C PHE A 64 -5.11 -2.03 -0.74
N ILE A 65 -3.82 -1.75 -0.62
CA ILE A 65 -2.75 -2.72 -0.90
C ILE A 65 -2.12 -3.10 0.42
N CYS A 66 -2.43 -4.31 0.88
CA CYS A 66 -1.99 -4.75 2.18
C CYS A 66 -0.54 -5.22 2.18
N GLU A 67 -0.03 -5.46 3.38
CA GLU A 67 1.35 -5.86 3.61
C GLU A 67 1.74 -7.07 2.78
N GLY A 68 2.90 -7.01 2.13
CA GLY A 68 3.49 -8.13 1.42
C GLY A 68 2.98 -8.36 0.00
N VAL A 69 2.00 -7.58 -0.46
CA VAL A 69 1.44 -7.74 -1.81
C VAL A 69 2.42 -7.24 -2.86
N THR A 70 2.61 -8.01 -3.92
CA THR A 70 3.40 -7.59 -5.08
C THR A 70 2.48 -7.46 -6.30
N ILE A 71 2.45 -6.26 -6.86
CA ILE A 71 1.76 -5.97 -8.12
C ILE A 71 2.85 -5.87 -9.19
N LYS A 72 2.77 -6.72 -10.19
CA LYS A 72 3.78 -6.77 -11.25
C LYS A 72 3.61 -5.62 -12.24
N ASP A 73 4.50 -5.54 -13.21
CA ASP A 73 4.51 -4.46 -14.19
C ASP A 73 3.25 -4.46 -15.07
N ASN A 74 2.86 -3.28 -15.52
CA ASN A 74 1.79 -3.08 -16.50
C ASN A 74 0.41 -3.52 -16.00
N VAL A 75 0.16 -3.43 -14.70
CA VAL A 75 -1.12 -3.83 -14.10
C VAL A 75 -1.99 -2.61 -13.87
N PHE A 76 -3.26 -2.73 -14.20
CA PHE A 76 -4.29 -1.76 -13.89
C PHE A 76 -5.17 -2.29 -12.75
N ILE A 77 -5.21 -1.55 -11.66
CA ILE A 77 -6.09 -1.84 -10.52
C ILE A 77 -7.23 -0.83 -10.53
N GLY A 78 -8.46 -1.31 -10.61
CA GLY A 78 -9.66 -0.46 -10.61
C GLY A 78 -9.92 0.19 -9.27
N HIS A 79 -11.00 0.96 -9.19
CA HIS A 79 -11.38 1.62 -7.93
C HIS A 79 -11.90 0.62 -6.90
N ASN A 80 -11.71 0.94 -5.63
CA ASN A 80 -12.26 0.17 -4.50
C ASN A 80 -11.81 -1.29 -4.47
N VAL A 81 -10.58 -1.58 -4.90
CA VAL A 81 -10.01 -2.91 -4.81
C VAL A 81 -9.31 -3.05 -3.47
N SER A 82 -9.55 -4.17 -2.78
CA SER A 82 -8.86 -4.48 -1.54
C SER A 82 -8.19 -5.83 -1.64
N PHE A 83 -6.90 -5.85 -1.33
CA PHE A 83 -6.14 -7.10 -1.22
C PHE A 83 -6.21 -7.59 0.22
N ILE A 84 -6.50 -8.85 0.40
CA ILE A 84 -6.66 -9.45 1.72
C ILE A 84 -5.56 -10.48 1.93
N ASN A 85 -4.80 -10.34 3.01
CA ASN A 85 -3.73 -11.27 3.37
C ASN A 85 -3.98 -11.99 4.71
N ASP A 86 -5.18 -11.88 5.24
CA ASP A 86 -5.61 -12.56 6.46
C ASP A 86 -6.95 -13.26 6.18
N LYS A 87 -6.94 -14.59 6.19
CA LYS A 87 -8.15 -15.39 5.89
C LYS A 87 -9.19 -15.32 6.99
N PHE A 88 -8.78 -15.02 8.21
CA PHE A 88 -9.66 -15.00 9.37
C PHE A 88 -9.42 -13.75 10.20
N PRO A 89 -9.75 -12.57 9.63
CA PRO A 89 -9.49 -11.31 10.34
C PRO A 89 -10.33 -11.21 11.60
N LYS A 90 -9.68 -10.79 12.67
CA LYS A 90 -10.32 -10.57 13.97
C LYS A 90 -9.80 -9.28 14.58
N ALA A 91 -10.67 -8.55 15.23
CA ALA A 91 -10.27 -7.35 15.97
C ALA A 91 -9.61 -7.71 17.30
N VAL A 92 -9.98 -8.85 17.88
CA VAL A 92 -9.47 -9.32 19.17
C VAL A 92 -8.81 -10.70 19.03
N ASN A 93 -7.88 -11.00 19.94
CA ASN A 93 -7.25 -12.31 20.01
C ASN A 93 -8.13 -13.29 20.82
N GLU A 94 -7.68 -14.52 21.02
CA GLU A 94 -8.42 -15.55 21.76
C GLU A 94 -8.71 -15.16 23.21
N SER A 95 -7.93 -14.27 23.78
CA SER A 95 -8.13 -13.78 25.13
C SER A 95 -9.11 -12.61 25.23
N GLY A 96 -9.70 -12.17 24.10
CA GLY A 96 -10.62 -11.04 24.06
C GLY A 96 -9.95 -9.68 24.03
N GLU A 97 -8.64 -9.62 23.85
CA GLU A 97 -7.90 -8.37 23.74
C GLU A 97 -7.78 -7.95 22.27
N LEU A 98 -7.69 -6.64 22.02
CA LEU A 98 -7.46 -6.15 20.66
C LEU A 98 -6.16 -6.72 20.11
N GLN A 99 -6.19 -7.21 18.87
CA GLN A 99 -5.00 -7.72 18.22
C GLN A 99 -3.99 -6.59 17.95
N THR A 100 -2.73 -6.91 18.11
CA THR A 100 -1.61 -6.04 17.80
C THR A 100 -0.91 -6.57 16.54
N GLU A 101 0.15 -5.88 16.11
CA GLU A 101 0.95 -6.36 14.98
C GLU A 101 1.53 -7.76 15.24
N ASP A 102 1.82 -8.09 16.50
CA ASP A 102 2.38 -9.39 16.86
C ASP A 102 1.39 -10.55 16.70
N ASP A 103 0.09 -10.25 16.79
CA ASP A 103 -0.97 -11.25 16.63
C ASP A 103 -1.33 -11.50 15.17
N TRP A 104 -0.90 -10.60 14.28
CA TRP A 104 -1.30 -10.64 12.87
C TRP A 104 -0.28 -11.39 12.02
N LYS A 105 -0.77 -12.32 11.21
CA LYS A 105 0.07 -13.12 10.31
C LYS A 105 -0.26 -12.83 8.87
N VAL A 106 0.77 -12.56 8.08
CA VAL A 106 0.62 -12.34 6.64
C VAL A 106 0.46 -13.68 5.93
N THR A 107 -0.55 -13.78 5.08
CA THR A 107 -0.74 -14.91 4.17
C THR A 107 -0.32 -14.47 2.77
N GLU A 108 0.78 -15.01 2.29
CA GLU A 108 1.34 -14.67 0.98
C GLU A 108 0.77 -15.51 -0.16
#